data_5b075d13eb5b8ff197be24cae756d514
#
_entry.id   5b075d13eb5b8ff197be24cae756d514
#
_cell.length_a   1.000
_cell.length_b   1.000
_cell.length_c   1.000
_cell.angle_alpha   90.00
_cell.angle_beta   90.00
_cell.angle_gamma   90.00
#
_symmetry.space_group_name_H-M   'P 1'
#
loop_
_entity.id
_entity.type
_entity.pdbx_description
1 polymer ?
#
loop_
_entity_poly.entity_id
_entity_poly.type
_entity_poly.pdbx_seq_one_letter_code
_entity_poly.pdbx_strand_id
1 'polypeptide(L)'
;MIFFHPAELGFAVRKALANWGFGARLFAQLIMLSGACLKRFGLVRDQVHFLGNYSLAIITVSGLFVGFVLGLQGYYTLQRYGAADALGLLVALSLVRELGPVVAALLFAGRAGASITAEIGLMRAGEQLTALEMMAVDPKLRILAPRWGGGSLAVPLLTAVFSAVGILGGYAVGVLLIGVDAGAFWSQMQSGVDVFKDVGNGMIKSVVFGVAVTFIALLQGYVAQPTPEGVASATTRSVVISSLSVLGLDFILTVMMFSI
;
A
#
# COMPACT_ATOMS: atom_id res chain seq x y z
N MET A 1 30.70 27.59 -8.32
CA MET A 1 31.26 27.43 -6.97
C MET A 1 30.10 27.71 -6.02
N ILE A 2 29.41 26.64 -5.52
CA ILE A 2 28.26 26.78 -4.63
C ILE A 2 28.82 26.92 -3.23
N PHE A 3 28.86 28.15 -2.70
CA PHE A 3 29.22 28.40 -1.29
C PHE A 3 28.07 27.89 -0.41
N PHE A 4 28.24 26.75 0.23
CA PHE A 4 27.35 26.27 1.28
C PHE A 4 27.52 27.19 2.51
N HIS A 5 26.56 28.10 2.73
CA HIS A 5 26.50 28.87 3.96
C HIS A 5 26.07 27.94 5.11
N PRO A 6 26.87 27.78 6.17
CA PRO A 6 26.55 26.90 7.30
C PRO A 6 25.22 27.28 8.00
N ALA A 7 24.80 28.53 7.91
CA ALA A 7 23.51 29.00 8.41
C ALA A 7 22.32 28.42 7.61
N GLU A 8 22.44 28.26 6.28
CA GLU A 8 21.40 27.67 5.45
C GLU A 8 21.27 26.17 5.71
N LEU A 9 22.38 25.49 5.94
CA LEU A 9 22.41 24.08 6.32
C LEU A 9 21.72 23.87 7.66
N GLY A 10 22.04 24.70 8.66
CA GLY A 10 21.41 24.67 9.99
C GLY A 10 19.89 24.94 9.92
N PHE A 11 19.46 25.86 9.06
CA PHE A 11 18.04 26.14 8.85
C PHE A 11 17.33 24.96 8.16
N ALA A 12 17.94 24.37 7.15
CA ALA A 12 17.38 23.20 6.44
C ALA A 12 17.23 21.99 7.38
N VAL A 13 18.26 21.71 8.19
CA VAL A 13 18.23 20.61 9.17
C VAL A 13 17.13 20.85 10.22
N ARG A 14 17.05 22.08 10.77
CA ARG A 14 16.00 22.42 11.76
C ARG A 14 14.61 22.32 11.17
N LYS A 15 14.40 22.75 9.92
CA LYS A 15 13.13 22.62 9.20
C LYS A 15 12.78 21.15 8.94
N ALA A 16 13.76 20.34 8.56
CA ALA A 16 13.56 18.89 8.40
C ALA A 16 13.16 18.23 9.73
N LEU A 17 13.88 18.50 10.81
CA LEU A 17 13.56 17.97 12.15
C LEU A 17 12.17 18.42 12.63
N ALA A 18 11.78 19.67 12.39
CA ALA A 18 10.45 20.16 12.72
C ALA A 18 9.35 19.43 11.94
N ASN A 19 9.57 19.16 10.66
CA ASN A 19 8.62 18.40 9.83
C ASN A 19 8.51 16.93 10.28
N TRP A 20 9.63 16.29 10.63
CA TRP A 20 9.63 14.93 11.19
C TRP A 20 8.92 14.89 12.54
N GLY A 21 9.18 15.87 13.42
CA GLY A 21 8.51 15.99 14.71
C GLY A 21 6.99 16.19 14.59
N PHE A 22 6.56 16.99 13.60
CA PHE A 22 5.14 17.14 13.29
C PHE A 22 4.53 15.83 12.78
N GLY A 23 5.20 15.14 11.86
CA GLY A 23 4.75 13.84 11.36
C GLY A 23 4.61 12.80 12.48
N ALA A 24 5.60 12.70 13.36
CA ALA A 24 5.56 11.77 14.51
C ALA A 24 4.39 12.08 15.46
N ARG A 25 4.14 13.36 15.74
CA ARG A 25 2.98 13.77 16.57
C ARG A 25 1.66 13.42 15.90
N LEU A 26 1.53 13.68 14.60
CA LEU A 26 0.32 13.35 13.86
C LEU A 26 0.07 11.84 13.85
N PHE A 27 1.12 11.03 13.63
CA PHE A 27 1.04 9.58 13.68
C PHE A 27 0.58 9.08 15.06
N ALA A 28 1.20 9.57 16.14
CA ALA A 28 0.80 9.20 17.50
C ALA A 28 -0.66 9.59 17.78
N GLN A 29 -1.09 10.78 17.34
CA GLN A 29 -2.49 11.23 17.47
C GLN A 29 -3.44 10.31 16.70
N LEU A 30 -3.12 9.91 15.47
CA LEU A 30 -3.96 9.01 14.68
C LEU A 30 -4.08 7.62 15.34
N ILE A 31 -2.99 7.10 15.91
CA ILE A 31 -3.03 5.84 16.68
C ILE A 31 -3.95 5.99 17.91
N MET A 32 -3.82 7.05 18.68
CA MET A 32 -4.70 7.29 19.84
C MET A 32 -6.18 7.44 19.43
N LEU A 33 -6.42 8.09 18.29
CA LEU A 33 -7.77 8.32 17.77
C LEU A 33 -8.35 7.07 17.07
N SER A 34 -7.54 6.06 16.77
CA SER A 34 -8.01 4.81 16.13
C SER A 34 -9.05 4.10 16.98
N GLY A 35 -8.91 4.10 18.30
CA GLY A 35 -9.90 3.57 19.23
C GLY A 35 -11.26 4.30 19.16
N ALA A 36 -11.25 5.59 18.94
CA ALA A 36 -12.49 6.37 18.75
C ALA A 36 -13.12 6.14 17.36
N CYS A 37 -12.29 5.84 16.36
CA CYS A 37 -12.76 5.45 15.02
C CYS A 37 -13.51 4.11 15.03
N LEU A 38 -13.09 3.14 15.84
CA LEU A 38 -13.79 1.87 16.00
C LEU A 38 -15.22 2.05 16.50
N LYS A 39 -15.48 3.06 17.34
CA LYS A 39 -16.84 3.43 17.76
C LYS A 39 -17.69 4.04 16.63
N ARG A 40 -17.04 4.52 15.56
CA ARG A 40 -17.68 5.12 14.37
C ARG A 40 -17.43 4.29 13.11
N PHE A 41 -17.61 2.98 13.23
CA PHE A 41 -17.33 2.01 12.17
C PHE A 41 -17.97 2.34 10.81
N GLY A 42 -19.14 3.00 10.83
CA GLY A 42 -19.81 3.45 9.60
C GLY A 42 -18.92 4.34 8.72
N LEU A 43 -18.19 5.30 9.32
CA LEU A 43 -17.31 6.19 8.58
C LEU A 43 -16.09 5.46 8.00
N VAL A 44 -15.54 4.49 8.74
CA VAL A 44 -14.42 3.68 8.27
C VAL A 44 -14.86 2.76 7.13
N ARG A 45 -16.03 2.12 7.26
CA ARG A 45 -16.62 1.29 6.20
C ARG A 45 -16.81 2.07 4.90
N ASP A 46 -17.35 3.27 4.98
CA ASP A 46 -17.58 4.11 3.79
C ASP A 46 -16.26 4.51 3.14
N GLN A 47 -15.20 4.74 3.92
CA GLN A 47 -13.85 4.97 3.40
C GLN A 47 -13.23 3.71 2.79
N VAL A 48 -13.38 2.54 3.41
CA VAL A 48 -12.94 1.26 2.82
C VAL A 48 -13.64 1.02 1.49
N HIS A 49 -14.95 1.25 1.42
CA HIS A 49 -15.70 1.11 0.17
C HIS A 49 -15.22 2.10 -0.89
N PHE A 50 -15.04 3.37 -0.54
CA PHE A 50 -14.57 4.39 -1.49
C PHE A 50 -13.15 4.10 -1.99
N LEU A 51 -12.20 3.87 -1.09
CA LEU A 51 -10.80 3.65 -1.45
C LEU A 51 -10.57 2.28 -2.09
N GLY A 52 -11.26 1.24 -1.59
CA GLY A 52 -11.14 -0.13 -2.07
C GLY A 52 -11.83 -0.33 -3.42
N ASN A 53 -13.13 -0.02 -3.52
CA ASN A 53 -13.92 -0.30 -4.71
C ASN A 53 -13.36 0.39 -5.97
N TYR A 54 -13.00 1.66 -5.87
CA TYR A 54 -12.41 2.36 -7.01
C TYR A 54 -10.99 1.88 -7.36
N SER A 55 -10.31 1.14 -6.46
CA SER A 55 -9.00 0.52 -6.75
C SER A 55 -9.14 -0.90 -7.29
N LEU A 56 -10.29 -1.57 -7.14
CA LEU A 56 -10.49 -2.96 -7.52
C LEU A 56 -10.16 -3.23 -8.99
N ALA A 57 -10.62 -2.38 -9.89
CA ALA A 57 -10.41 -2.59 -11.33
C ALA A 57 -8.92 -2.64 -11.70
N ILE A 58 -8.14 -1.66 -11.23
CA ILE A 58 -6.70 -1.61 -11.52
C ILE A 58 -5.96 -2.77 -10.83
N ILE A 59 -6.35 -3.12 -9.61
CA ILE A 59 -5.77 -4.24 -8.85
C ILE A 59 -6.03 -5.57 -9.54
N THR A 60 -7.27 -5.82 -9.97
CA THR A 60 -7.69 -7.06 -10.63
C THR A 60 -6.97 -7.23 -11.96
N VAL A 61 -6.99 -6.20 -12.81
CA VAL A 61 -6.32 -6.25 -14.12
C VAL A 61 -4.81 -6.41 -13.97
N SER A 62 -4.19 -5.66 -13.07
CA SER A 62 -2.75 -5.77 -12.83
C SER A 62 -2.37 -7.12 -12.24
N GLY A 63 -3.16 -7.66 -11.29
CA GLY A 63 -2.94 -8.99 -10.72
C GLY A 63 -2.98 -10.09 -11.78
N LEU A 64 -3.96 -10.00 -12.69
CA LEU A 64 -4.09 -10.94 -13.80
C LEU A 64 -2.84 -10.94 -14.70
N PHE A 65 -2.39 -9.76 -15.14
CA PHE A 65 -1.21 -9.64 -16.00
C PHE A 65 0.08 -10.07 -15.29
N VAL A 66 0.26 -9.74 -14.04
CA VAL A 66 1.41 -10.21 -13.25
C VAL A 66 1.36 -11.73 -13.11
N GLY A 67 0.18 -12.31 -12.90
CA GLY A 67 -0.01 -13.76 -12.91
C GLY A 67 0.36 -14.40 -14.24
N PHE A 68 -0.04 -13.79 -15.36
CA PHE A 68 0.35 -14.26 -16.72
C PHE A 68 1.87 -14.30 -16.90
N VAL A 69 2.54 -13.22 -16.53
CA VAL A 69 4.00 -13.11 -16.63
C VAL A 69 4.70 -14.13 -15.74
N LEU A 70 4.25 -14.29 -14.48
CA LEU A 70 4.80 -15.28 -13.56
C LEU A 70 4.57 -16.72 -14.05
N GLY A 71 3.38 -17.02 -14.61
CA GLY A 71 3.08 -18.32 -15.20
C GLY A 71 4.02 -18.63 -16.35
N LEU A 72 4.17 -17.68 -17.28
CA LEU A 72 5.03 -17.86 -18.44
C LEU A 72 6.51 -17.97 -18.07
N GLN A 73 7.03 -16.99 -17.36
CA GLN A 73 8.45 -16.93 -17.00
C GLN A 73 8.84 -18.00 -16.00
N GLY A 74 7.93 -18.28 -15.03
CA GLY A 74 8.11 -19.36 -14.07
C GLY A 74 8.23 -20.71 -14.74
N TYR A 75 7.36 -21.02 -15.71
CA TYR A 75 7.44 -22.25 -16.46
C TYR A 75 8.79 -22.43 -17.18
N TYR A 76 9.21 -21.45 -17.98
CA TYR A 76 10.48 -21.54 -18.72
C TYR A 76 11.70 -21.64 -17.77
N THR A 77 11.62 -21.05 -16.61
CA THR A 77 12.68 -21.16 -15.59
C THR A 77 12.71 -22.58 -14.99
N LEU A 78 11.56 -23.08 -14.54
CA LEU A 78 11.44 -24.40 -13.90
C LEU A 78 11.71 -25.54 -14.87
N GLN A 79 11.32 -25.41 -16.13
CA GLN A 79 11.58 -26.40 -17.18
C GLN A 79 13.07 -26.68 -17.35
N ARG A 80 13.93 -25.64 -17.23
CA ARG A 80 15.40 -25.82 -17.32
C ARG A 80 15.95 -26.70 -16.21
N TYR A 81 15.28 -26.78 -15.08
CA TYR A 81 15.66 -27.61 -13.93
C TYR A 81 14.86 -28.92 -13.83
N GLY A 82 14.02 -29.22 -14.83
CA GLY A 82 13.18 -30.41 -14.81
C GLY A 82 12.08 -30.40 -13.75
N ALA A 83 11.69 -29.21 -13.26
CA ALA A 83 10.74 -29.03 -12.17
C ALA A 83 9.47 -28.27 -12.60
N ALA A 84 9.01 -28.47 -13.84
CA ALA A 84 7.85 -27.77 -14.40
C ALA A 84 6.57 -27.93 -13.55
N ASP A 85 6.40 -29.06 -12.89
CA ASP A 85 5.25 -29.36 -12.02
C ASP A 85 5.16 -28.46 -10.79
N ALA A 86 6.28 -27.85 -10.37
CA ALA A 86 6.32 -26.92 -9.23
C ALA A 86 5.86 -25.49 -9.58
N LEU A 87 5.33 -25.26 -10.80
CA LEU A 87 4.89 -23.95 -11.26
C LEU A 87 3.83 -23.33 -10.33
N GLY A 88 2.84 -24.12 -9.92
CA GLY A 88 1.79 -23.66 -9.01
C GLY A 88 2.32 -23.12 -7.69
N LEU A 89 3.27 -23.84 -7.11
CA LEU A 89 3.94 -23.44 -5.86
C LEU A 89 4.73 -22.13 -6.04
N LEU A 90 5.51 -22.01 -7.12
CA LEU A 90 6.30 -20.80 -7.41
C LEU A 90 5.40 -19.58 -7.55
N VAL A 91 4.33 -19.69 -8.35
CA VAL A 91 3.37 -18.60 -8.58
C VAL A 91 2.70 -18.19 -7.28
N ALA A 92 2.21 -19.14 -6.49
CA ALA A 92 1.53 -18.86 -5.24
C ALA A 92 2.43 -18.18 -4.21
N LEU A 93 3.63 -18.72 -3.96
CA LEU A 93 4.57 -18.15 -2.99
C LEU A 93 5.06 -16.76 -3.41
N SER A 94 5.36 -16.56 -4.70
CA SER A 94 5.79 -15.25 -5.21
C SER A 94 4.71 -14.18 -5.03
N LEU A 95 3.44 -14.53 -5.31
CA LEU A 95 2.34 -13.59 -5.19
C LEU A 95 1.95 -13.33 -3.73
N VAL A 96 1.83 -14.37 -2.93
CA VAL A 96 1.29 -14.22 -1.58
C VAL A 96 2.31 -13.59 -0.62
N ARG A 97 3.58 -13.99 -0.71
CA ARG A 97 4.62 -13.51 0.22
C ARG A 97 5.15 -12.13 -0.12
N GLU A 98 5.33 -11.83 -1.43
CA GLU A 98 6.11 -10.66 -1.86
C GLU A 98 5.32 -9.77 -2.82
N LEU A 99 5.04 -10.23 -4.04
CA LEU A 99 4.50 -9.38 -5.09
C LEU A 99 3.09 -8.86 -4.79
N GLY A 100 2.24 -9.67 -4.18
CA GLY A 100 0.89 -9.27 -3.81
C GLY A 100 0.86 -8.05 -2.91
N PRO A 101 1.45 -8.11 -1.70
CA PRO A 101 1.50 -6.98 -0.79
C PRO A 101 2.15 -5.73 -1.38
N VAL A 102 3.32 -5.89 -2.03
CA VAL A 102 4.09 -4.76 -2.58
C VAL A 102 3.36 -4.09 -3.74
N VAL A 103 2.95 -4.86 -4.75
CA VAL A 103 2.32 -4.28 -5.95
C VAL A 103 0.96 -3.68 -5.62
N ALA A 104 0.15 -4.35 -4.78
CA ALA A 104 -1.12 -3.81 -4.33
C ALA A 104 -0.93 -2.47 -3.58
N ALA A 105 0.07 -2.37 -2.69
CA ALA A 105 0.37 -1.14 -1.97
C ALA A 105 0.87 -0.01 -2.90
N LEU A 106 1.71 -0.32 -3.90
CA LEU A 106 2.19 0.66 -4.88
C LEU A 106 1.04 1.20 -5.75
N LEU A 107 0.17 0.33 -6.24
CA LEU A 107 -1.01 0.73 -7.02
C LEU A 107 -2.00 1.54 -6.16
N PHE A 108 -2.19 1.15 -4.91
CA PHE A 108 -3.00 1.89 -3.96
C PHE A 108 -2.40 3.27 -3.68
N ALA A 109 -1.08 3.38 -3.49
CA ALA A 109 -0.39 4.67 -3.30
C ALA A 109 -0.58 5.60 -4.49
N GLY A 110 -0.43 5.08 -5.71
CA GLY A 110 -0.57 5.85 -6.94
C GLY A 110 -1.99 6.36 -7.19
N ARG A 111 -3.01 5.56 -6.85
CA ARG A 111 -4.42 5.92 -7.09
C ARG A 111 -5.09 6.51 -5.85
N ALA A 112 -5.22 5.72 -4.79
CA ALA A 112 -5.96 6.13 -3.58
C ALA A 112 -5.15 7.10 -2.72
N GLY A 113 -3.83 6.87 -2.57
CA GLY A 113 -2.94 7.78 -1.86
C GLY A 113 -2.91 9.17 -2.50
N ALA A 114 -2.80 9.24 -3.82
CA ALA A 114 -2.88 10.50 -4.57
C ALA A 114 -4.23 11.22 -4.35
N SER A 115 -5.34 10.48 -4.42
CA SER A 115 -6.69 11.02 -4.19
C SER A 115 -6.84 11.59 -2.77
N ILE A 116 -6.43 10.83 -1.74
CA ILE A 116 -6.48 11.30 -0.34
C ILE A 116 -5.66 12.59 -0.17
N THR A 117 -4.45 12.63 -0.73
CA THR A 117 -3.57 13.80 -0.65
C THR A 117 -4.20 15.03 -1.30
N ALA A 118 -4.77 14.84 -2.50
CA ALA A 118 -5.43 15.91 -3.24
C ALA A 118 -6.67 16.43 -2.51
N GLU A 119 -7.54 15.54 -2.01
CA GLU A 119 -8.74 15.91 -1.28
C GLU A 119 -8.44 16.73 -0.03
N ILE A 120 -7.46 16.28 0.80
CA ILE A 120 -7.08 17.02 2.02
C ILE A 120 -6.40 18.32 1.68
N GLY A 121 -5.54 18.33 0.65
CA GLY A 121 -4.89 19.56 0.15
C GLY A 121 -5.92 20.59 -0.34
N LEU A 122 -6.96 20.15 -1.06
CA LEU A 122 -8.06 21.01 -1.48
C LEU A 122 -8.92 21.51 -0.31
N MET A 123 -9.21 20.65 0.68
CA MET A 123 -9.91 21.07 1.90
C MET A 123 -9.11 22.14 2.67
N ARG A 124 -7.78 22.04 2.64
CA ARG A 124 -6.90 23.05 3.23
C ARG A 124 -6.90 24.35 2.42
N ALA A 125 -6.78 24.26 1.11
CA ALA A 125 -6.80 25.43 0.23
C ALA A 125 -8.14 26.19 0.27
N GLY A 126 -9.25 25.48 0.47
CA GLY A 126 -10.59 26.06 0.63
C GLY A 126 -10.96 26.40 2.08
N GLU A 127 -9.97 26.45 2.99
CA GLU A 127 -10.14 26.79 4.42
C GLU A 127 -11.16 25.91 5.18
N GLN A 128 -11.58 24.78 4.61
CA GLN A 128 -12.60 23.89 5.20
C GLN A 128 -12.11 23.28 6.53
N LEU A 129 -10.81 22.99 6.65
CA LEU A 129 -10.24 22.47 7.90
C LEU A 129 -10.29 23.51 9.01
N THR A 130 -9.95 24.76 8.71
CA THR A 130 -10.03 25.90 9.64
C THR A 130 -11.48 26.19 10.04
N ALA A 131 -12.43 26.11 9.09
CA ALA A 131 -13.84 26.27 9.37
C ALA A 131 -14.38 25.23 10.36
N LEU A 132 -13.91 23.97 10.25
CA LEU A 132 -14.26 22.92 11.23
C LEU A 132 -13.71 23.22 12.62
N GLU A 133 -12.46 23.70 12.72
CA GLU A 133 -11.85 24.10 13.99
C GLU A 133 -12.64 25.26 14.65
N MET A 134 -13.08 26.24 13.86
CA MET A 134 -13.92 27.33 14.35
C MET A 134 -15.28 26.85 14.88
N MET A 135 -15.80 25.77 14.33
CA MET A 135 -17.01 25.10 14.82
C MET A 135 -16.75 24.15 16.00
N ALA A 136 -15.56 24.18 16.60
CA ALA A 136 -15.15 23.29 17.68
C ALA A 136 -15.16 21.79 17.29
N VAL A 137 -15.04 21.48 16.00
CA VAL A 137 -14.93 20.10 15.48
C VAL A 137 -13.47 19.81 15.14
N ASP A 138 -12.86 18.82 15.81
CA ASP A 138 -11.48 18.42 15.50
C ASP A 138 -11.41 17.75 14.10
N PRO A 139 -10.71 18.36 13.10
CA PRO A 139 -10.56 17.82 11.76
C PRO A 139 -9.83 16.49 11.75
N LYS A 140 -8.92 16.27 12.69
CA LYS A 140 -8.15 15.03 12.79
C LYS A 140 -9.06 13.86 13.13
N LEU A 141 -9.96 14.04 14.09
CA LEU A 141 -10.93 13.00 14.48
C LEU A 141 -12.02 12.78 13.42
N ARG A 142 -12.47 13.84 12.75
CA ARG A 142 -13.60 13.77 11.84
C ARG A 142 -13.22 13.35 10.43
N ILE A 143 -12.04 13.75 9.95
CA ILE A 143 -11.61 13.58 8.56
C ILE A 143 -10.42 12.62 8.46
N LEU A 144 -9.32 12.88 9.20
CA LEU A 144 -8.08 12.14 9.01
C LEU A 144 -8.17 10.70 9.55
N ALA A 145 -8.68 10.53 10.76
CA ALA A 145 -8.72 9.24 11.42
C ALA A 145 -9.59 8.19 10.70
N PRO A 146 -10.80 8.48 10.18
CA PRO A 146 -11.56 7.52 9.39
C PRO A 146 -10.87 7.14 8.07
N ARG A 147 -10.22 8.10 7.40
CA ARG A 147 -9.48 7.84 6.16
C ARG A 147 -8.25 6.97 6.41
N TRP A 148 -7.55 7.23 7.52
CA TRP A 148 -6.41 6.40 7.92
C TRP A 148 -6.83 4.95 8.21
N GLY A 149 -7.88 4.76 9.00
CA GLY A 149 -8.44 3.43 9.27
C GLY A 149 -8.95 2.74 8.00
N GLY A 150 -9.68 3.47 7.16
CA GLY A 150 -10.21 2.95 5.89
C GLY A 150 -9.11 2.50 4.92
N GLY A 151 -8.07 3.33 4.72
CA GLY A 151 -6.95 2.98 3.85
C GLY A 151 -6.12 1.82 4.40
N SER A 152 -5.85 1.80 5.71
CA SER A 152 -5.12 0.72 6.36
C SER A 152 -5.82 -0.64 6.22
N LEU A 153 -7.16 -0.68 6.19
CA LEU A 153 -7.94 -1.89 5.99
C LEU A 153 -8.15 -2.22 4.50
N ALA A 154 -8.16 -1.23 3.63
CA ALA A 154 -8.36 -1.45 2.20
C ALA A 154 -7.18 -2.19 1.55
N VAL A 155 -5.92 -1.87 1.92
CA VAL A 155 -4.73 -2.48 1.31
C VAL A 155 -4.66 -3.99 1.51
N PRO A 156 -4.88 -4.56 2.72
CA PRO A 156 -4.91 -6.01 2.89
C PRO A 156 -5.99 -6.71 2.05
N LEU A 157 -7.19 -6.11 1.96
CA LEU A 157 -8.27 -6.66 1.14
C LEU A 157 -7.89 -6.65 -0.34
N LEU A 158 -7.31 -5.56 -0.83
CA LEU A 158 -6.84 -5.45 -2.21
C LEU A 158 -5.69 -6.42 -2.50
N THR A 159 -4.80 -6.64 -1.54
CA THR A 159 -3.72 -7.62 -1.63
C THR A 159 -4.26 -9.04 -1.78
N ALA A 160 -5.28 -9.41 -1.01
CA ALA A 160 -5.92 -10.71 -1.13
C ALA A 160 -6.55 -10.91 -2.52
N VAL A 161 -7.24 -9.89 -3.04
CA VAL A 161 -7.82 -9.92 -4.40
C VAL A 161 -6.71 -10.03 -5.45
N PHE A 162 -5.65 -9.22 -5.33
CA PHE A 162 -4.51 -9.26 -6.26
C PHE A 162 -3.87 -10.64 -6.33
N SER A 163 -3.58 -11.24 -5.17
CA SER A 163 -2.95 -12.57 -5.09
C SER A 163 -3.86 -13.66 -5.65
N ALA A 164 -5.16 -13.64 -5.32
CA ALA A 164 -6.11 -14.61 -5.83
C ALA A 164 -6.24 -14.54 -7.37
N VAL A 165 -6.42 -13.33 -7.91
CA VAL A 165 -6.52 -13.12 -9.36
C VAL A 165 -5.20 -13.44 -10.06
N GLY A 166 -4.06 -13.11 -9.44
CA GLY A 166 -2.73 -13.43 -9.97
C GLY A 166 -2.49 -14.94 -10.06
N ILE A 167 -2.91 -15.71 -9.06
CA ILE A 167 -2.84 -17.19 -9.11
C ILE A 167 -3.70 -17.74 -10.24
N LEU A 168 -4.92 -17.21 -10.43
CA LEU A 168 -5.78 -17.59 -11.56
C LEU A 168 -5.15 -17.22 -12.90
N GLY A 169 -4.46 -16.07 -12.98
CA GLY A 169 -3.67 -15.70 -14.17
C GLY A 169 -2.54 -16.68 -14.44
N GLY A 170 -1.76 -17.05 -13.41
CA GLY A 170 -0.71 -18.06 -13.52
C GLY A 170 -1.24 -19.42 -13.97
N TYR A 171 -2.40 -19.83 -13.44
CA TYR A 171 -3.09 -21.03 -13.87
C TYR A 171 -3.52 -20.96 -15.35
N ALA A 172 -4.11 -19.85 -15.77
CA ALA A 172 -4.56 -19.69 -17.15
C ALA A 172 -3.40 -19.84 -18.15
N VAL A 173 -2.25 -19.27 -17.87
CA VAL A 173 -1.07 -19.41 -18.76
C VAL A 173 -0.39 -20.76 -18.57
N GLY A 174 -0.13 -21.18 -17.35
CA GLY A 174 0.62 -22.41 -17.08
C GLY A 174 -0.13 -23.67 -17.50
N VAL A 175 -1.42 -23.75 -17.19
CA VAL A 175 -2.23 -24.95 -17.46
C VAL A 175 -2.94 -24.86 -18.81
N LEU A 176 -3.71 -23.78 -19.05
CA LEU A 176 -4.55 -23.71 -20.27
C LEU A 176 -3.76 -23.40 -21.53
N LEU A 177 -2.69 -22.60 -21.46
CA LEU A 177 -1.92 -22.18 -22.62
C LEU A 177 -0.70 -23.11 -22.86
N ILE A 178 0.05 -23.43 -21.81
CA ILE A 178 1.31 -24.19 -21.90
C ILE A 178 1.06 -25.70 -21.78
N GLY A 179 0.03 -26.13 -21.03
CA GLY A 179 -0.33 -27.54 -20.87
C GLY A 179 0.33 -28.24 -19.68
N VAL A 180 0.74 -27.51 -18.64
CA VAL A 180 1.15 -28.10 -17.36
C VAL A 180 -0.04 -28.86 -16.76
N ASP A 181 0.20 -30.02 -16.12
CA ASP A 181 -0.87 -30.78 -15.51
C ASP A 181 -1.60 -29.98 -14.42
N ALA A 182 -2.92 -29.86 -14.57
CA ALA A 182 -3.77 -29.12 -13.62
C ALA A 182 -3.73 -29.72 -12.20
N GLY A 183 -3.65 -31.05 -12.11
CA GLY A 183 -3.53 -31.75 -10.83
C GLY A 183 -2.22 -31.43 -10.13
N ALA A 184 -1.10 -31.46 -10.87
CA ALA A 184 0.22 -31.09 -10.36
C ALA A 184 0.25 -29.63 -9.87
N PHE A 185 -0.32 -28.69 -10.66
CA PHE A 185 -0.38 -27.27 -10.30
C PHE A 185 -1.02 -27.03 -8.92
N TRP A 186 -2.22 -27.61 -8.70
CA TRP A 186 -2.94 -27.40 -7.45
C TRP A 186 -2.38 -28.22 -6.29
N SER A 187 -1.97 -29.49 -6.53
CA SER A 187 -1.43 -30.35 -5.46
C SER A 187 -0.11 -29.82 -4.90
N GLN A 188 0.81 -29.36 -5.77
CA GLN A 188 2.08 -28.76 -5.36
C GLN A 188 1.85 -27.45 -4.59
N MET A 189 0.89 -26.64 -5.04
CA MET A 189 0.52 -25.42 -4.30
C MET A 189 -0.04 -25.74 -2.92
N GLN A 190 -0.97 -26.70 -2.81
CA GLN A 190 -1.59 -27.06 -1.54
C GLN A 190 -0.60 -27.71 -0.55
N SER A 191 0.33 -28.52 -1.04
CA SER A 191 1.32 -29.18 -0.18
C SER A 191 2.45 -28.25 0.24
N GLY A 192 2.80 -27.25 -0.57
CA GLY A 192 3.98 -26.42 -0.36
C GLY A 192 3.70 -25.04 0.22
N VAL A 193 2.44 -24.57 0.24
CA VAL A 193 2.07 -23.26 0.83
C VAL A 193 1.54 -23.47 2.26
N ASP A 194 2.27 -22.92 3.22
CA ASP A 194 1.78 -22.84 4.62
C ASP A 194 0.88 -21.59 4.77
N VAL A 195 -0.43 -21.84 4.91
CA VAL A 195 -1.42 -20.77 5.01
C VAL A 195 -1.13 -19.82 6.17
N PHE A 196 -0.73 -20.31 7.33
CA PHE A 196 -0.47 -19.44 8.48
C PHE A 196 0.83 -18.63 8.32
N LYS A 197 1.90 -19.25 7.80
CA LYS A 197 3.17 -18.56 7.62
C LYS A 197 3.16 -17.69 6.37
N ASP A 198 2.79 -18.24 5.21
CA ASP A 198 2.95 -17.53 3.94
C ASP A 198 1.88 -16.47 3.73
N VAL A 199 0.59 -16.86 3.88
CA VAL A 199 -0.50 -15.90 3.76
C VAL A 199 -0.49 -14.93 4.95
N GLY A 200 -0.21 -15.42 6.17
CA GLY A 200 -0.11 -14.58 7.36
C GLY A 200 0.96 -13.50 7.22
N ASN A 201 2.17 -13.86 6.79
CA ASN A 201 3.26 -12.91 6.57
C ASN A 201 2.91 -11.87 5.49
N GLY A 202 2.33 -12.31 4.36
CA GLY A 202 1.87 -11.40 3.32
C GLY A 202 0.79 -10.44 3.82
N MET A 203 -0.15 -10.92 4.63
CA MET A 203 -1.20 -10.07 5.22
C MET A 203 -0.63 -9.07 6.23
N ILE A 204 0.33 -9.46 7.07
CA ILE A 204 1.02 -8.55 8.00
C ILE A 204 1.75 -7.45 7.22
N LYS A 205 2.51 -7.82 6.17
CA LYS A 205 3.16 -6.84 5.28
C LYS A 205 2.14 -5.86 4.70
N SER A 206 1.04 -6.34 4.18
CA SER A 206 0.00 -5.51 3.57
C SER A 206 -0.66 -4.54 4.55
N VAL A 207 -0.86 -4.93 5.81
CA VAL A 207 -1.36 -4.03 6.87
C VAL A 207 -0.33 -2.93 7.14
N VAL A 208 0.96 -3.27 7.30
CA VAL A 208 2.02 -2.28 7.54
C VAL A 208 2.12 -1.30 6.38
N PHE A 209 2.06 -1.79 5.14
CA PHE A 209 2.06 -0.93 3.96
C PHE A 209 0.83 -0.03 3.88
N GLY A 210 -0.35 -0.57 4.19
CA GLY A 210 -1.59 0.21 4.26
C GLY A 210 -1.52 1.36 5.26
N VAL A 211 -1.02 1.08 6.45
CA VAL A 211 -0.77 2.08 7.51
C VAL A 211 0.21 3.15 7.03
N ALA A 212 1.35 2.74 6.45
CA ALA A 212 2.39 3.66 6.01
C ALA A 212 1.93 4.55 4.85
N VAL A 213 1.38 3.95 3.78
CA VAL A 213 0.94 4.68 2.58
C VAL A 213 -0.16 5.67 2.92
N THR A 214 -1.17 5.23 3.68
CA THR A 214 -2.29 6.10 4.05
C THR A 214 -1.83 7.24 4.96
N PHE A 215 -0.92 6.96 5.91
CA PHE A 215 -0.35 7.99 6.76
C PHE A 215 0.43 9.04 5.94
N ILE A 216 1.29 8.61 5.01
CA ILE A 216 2.07 9.50 4.15
C ILE A 216 1.14 10.38 3.31
N ALA A 217 0.07 9.79 2.74
CA ALA A 217 -0.90 10.52 1.95
C ALA A 217 -1.62 11.60 2.77
N LEU A 218 -2.07 11.27 3.98
CA LEU A 218 -2.69 12.20 4.90
C LEU A 218 -1.74 13.33 5.32
N LEU A 219 -0.49 12.98 5.65
CA LEU A 219 0.53 13.94 6.08
C LEU A 219 0.85 14.93 4.96
N GLN A 220 1.08 14.44 3.72
CA GLN A 220 1.40 15.30 2.59
C GLN A 220 0.24 16.22 2.21
N GLY A 221 -1.00 15.72 2.25
CA GLY A 221 -2.19 16.54 2.03
C GLY A 221 -2.38 17.61 3.12
N TYR A 222 -2.16 17.24 4.39
CA TYR A 222 -2.33 18.15 5.51
C TYR A 222 -1.25 19.27 5.55
N VAL A 223 -0.04 18.99 5.06
CA VAL A 223 1.08 19.97 5.02
C VAL A 223 1.15 20.70 3.67
N ALA A 224 0.32 20.33 2.69
CA ALA A 224 0.32 20.96 1.37
C ALA A 224 0.16 22.49 1.45
N GLN A 225 0.82 23.23 0.56
CA GLN A 225 0.56 24.66 0.43
C GLN A 225 -0.85 24.88 -0.11
N PRO A 226 -1.60 25.89 0.40
CA PRO A 226 -2.98 26.13 0.02
C PRO A 226 -3.10 26.79 -1.36
N THR A 227 -2.45 26.22 -2.37
CA THR A 227 -2.47 26.64 -3.76
C THR A 227 -2.65 25.42 -4.68
N PRO A 228 -3.21 25.57 -5.88
CA PRO A 228 -3.35 24.46 -6.82
C PRO A 228 -2.01 23.76 -7.13
N GLU A 229 -0.94 24.54 -7.35
CA GLU A 229 0.41 24.01 -7.59
C GLU A 229 0.96 23.29 -6.35
N GLY A 230 0.66 23.82 -5.15
CA GLY A 230 1.03 23.21 -3.88
C GLY A 230 0.38 21.85 -3.68
N VAL A 231 -0.91 21.71 -4.00
CA VAL A 231 -1.65 20.45 -3.94
C VAL A 231 -1.11 19.45 -4.96
N ALA A 232 -0.87 19.88 -6.21
CA ALA A 232 -0.31 19.03 -7.25
C ALA A 232 1.08 18.51 -6.87
N SER A 233 1.97 19.36 -6.34
CA SER A 233 3.30 18.96 -5.89
C SER A 233 3.25 18.03 -4.68
N ALA A 234 2.33 18.25 -3.73
CA ALA A 234 2.13 17.38 -2.57
C ALA A 234 1.64 16.00 -3.00
N THR A 235 0.75 15.91 -3.98
CA THR A 235 0.24 14.65 -4.53
C THR A 235 1.36 13.82 -5.15
N THR A 236 2.18 14.42 -6.02
CA THR A 236 3.34 13.75 -6.62
C THR A 236 4.33 13.28 -5.55
N ARG A 237 4.65 14.16 -4.58
CA ARG A 237 5.54 13.83 -3.47
C ARG A 237 5.01 12.69 -2.61
N SER A 238 3.70 12.67 -2.35
CA SER A 238 3.03 11.61 -1.59
C SER A 238 3.25 10.25 -2.25
N VAL A 239 3.03 10.14 -3.56
CA VAL A 239 3.22 8.89 -4.30
C VAL A 239 4.67 8.44 -4.25
N VAL A 240 5.62 9.33 -4.51
CA VAL A 240 7.05 8.99 -4.50
C VAL A 240 7.52 8.51 -3.11
N ILE A 241 7.17 9.25 -2.05
CA ILE A 241 7.57 8.89 -0.69
C ILE A 241 6.90 7.58 -0.27
N SER A 242 5.62 7.38 -0.59
CA SER A 242 4.90 6.15 -0.29
C SER A 242 5.55 4.95 -0.99
N SER A 243 5.88 5.07 -2.28
CA SER A 243 6.51 3.99 -3.03
C SER A 243 7.88 3.60 -2.48
N LEU A 244 8.73 4.59 -2.17
CA LEU A 244 10.03 4.34 -1.55
C LEU A 244 9.90 3.73 -0.15
N SER A 245 8.91 4.18 0.62
CA SER A 245 8.64 3.64 1.96
C SER A 245 8.15 2.20 1.90
N VAL A 246 7.28 1.85 0.95
CA VAL A 246 6.82 0.47 0.74
C VAL A 246 8.00 -0.44 0.41
N LEU A 247 8.85 -0.05 -0.54
CA LEU A 247 10.03 -0.85 -0.93
C LEU A 247 11.03 -1.01 0.22
N GLY A 248 11.28 0.06 0.98
CA GLY A 248 12.17 0.00 2.15
C GLY A 248 11.60 -0.86 3.28
N LEU A 249 10.30 -0.72 3.58
CA LEU A 249 9.62 -1.53 4.59
C LEU A 249 9.53 -2.99 4.16
N ASP A 250 9.31 -3.27 2.87
CA ASP A 250 9.28 -4.63 2.36
C ASP A 250 10.60 -5.35 2.62
N PHE A 251 11.72 -4.73 2.27
CA PHE A 251 13.05 -5.29 2.55
C PHE A 251 13.25 -5.59 4.05
N ILE A 252 12.91 -4.63 4.92
CA ILE A 252 13.07 -4.80 6.38
C ILE A 252 12.18 -5.94 6.89
N LEU A 253 10.91 -5.97 6.49
CA LEU A 253 9.96 -6.99 6.92
C LEU A 253 10.36 -8.38 6.39
N THR A 254 10.81 -8.47 5.14
CA THR A 254 11.30 -9.72 4.55
C THR A 254 12.47 -10.26 5.35
N VAL A 255 13.49 -9.44 5.64
CA VAL A 255 14.63 -9.85 6.45
C VAL A 255 14.19 -10.31 7.84
N MET A 256 13.30 -9.59 8.50
CA MET A 256 12.79 -9.96 9.83
C MET A 256 12.00 -11.28 9.82
N MET A 257 11.23 -11.55 8.76
CA MET A 257 10.39 -12.73 8.65
C MET A 257 11.16 -13.99 8.21
N PHE A 258 12.26 -13.83 7.48
CA PHE A 258 13.12 -14.96 7.05
C PHE A 258 14.29 -15.22 7.98
N SER A 259 14.63 -14.28 8.88
CA SER A 259 15.74 -14.43 9.84
C SER A 259 15.33 -15.17 11.13
N ILE A 260 14.06 -15.51 11.25
CA ILE A 260 13.48 -16.28 12.35
C ILE A 260 12.97 -17.62 11.81
#